data_7ec7c2c5a857cb12fa7f683ce2dbd9d3
#
_entry.id   7ec7c2c5a857cb12fa7f683ce2dbd9d3
#
_cell.length_a   1.000
_cell.length_b   1.000
_cell.length_c   1.000
_cell.angle_alpha   90.00
_cell.angle_beta   90.00
_cell.angle_gamma   90.00
#
_symmetry.space_group_name_H-M   'P 1'
#
loop_
_entity.id
_entity.type
_entity.pdbx_description
1 polymer ?
#
loop_
_entity_poly.entity_id
_entity_poly.type
_entity_poly.pdbx_seq_one_letter_code
_entity_poly.pdbx_strand_id
1 'polypeptide(L)'
;MSGVAIDLRSDTVTRPDPEMRRAMASAEVGDDVFGEDPTVIRLEAASADATGHESALFVPSGTMANEIALQVHAPRGSEVICEAESHVFHYERGGMAALSGRQKNPTHRVDVAETSVRGPILPAEARRREDPMAL
;
A
#
# COMPACT_ATOMS: atom_id res chain seq x y z
N MET A 1 15.36 -17.65 31.78
CA MET A 1 14.24 -17.10 31.00
C MET A 1 14.82 -16.47 29.73
N SER A 2 14.70 -17.13 28.58
CA SER A 2 15.11 -16.54 27.30
C SER A 2 14.06 -15.49 26.95
N GLY A 3 14.43 -14.22 27.07
CA GLY A 3 13.58 -13.14 26.62
C GLY A 3 13.29 -13.31 25.12
N VAL A 4 12.04 -13.21 24.73
CA VAL A 4 11.66 -13.16 23.31
C VAL A 4 12.23 -11.87 22.77
N ALA A 5 13.22 -11.96 21.87
CA ALA A 5 13.76 -10.79 21.20
C ALA A 5 12.70 -10.26 20.22
N ILE A 6 12.29 -9.02 20.42
CA ILE A 6 11.40 -8.32 19.47
C ILE A 6 12.27 -7.83 18.32
N ASP A 7 12.00 -8.33 17.12
CA ASP A 7 12.74 -7.96 15.90
C ASP A 7 11.88 -7.03 15.04
N LEU A 8 12.28 -5.77 14.94
CA LEU A 8 11.57 -4.74 14.17
C LEU A 8 12.32 -4.31 12.90
N ARG A 9 13.28 -5.11 12.42
CA ARG A 9 14.07 -4.77 11.22
C ARG A 9 13.23 -4.72 9.94
N SER A 10 12.25 -5.59 9.81
CA SER A 10 11.41 -5.71 8.62
C SER A 10 10.19 -6.60 8.94
N ASP A 11 9.08 -6.35 8.29
CA ASP A 11 7.92 -7.25 8.27
C ASP A 11 8.30 -8.65 7.72
N THR A 12 9.26 -8.72 6.80
CA THR A 12 9.71 -9.97 6.17
C THR A 12 10.34 -10.98 7.14
N VAL A 13 10.77 -10.57 8.34
CA VAL A 13 11.29 -11.51 9.36
C VAL A 13 10.18 -12.18 10.17
N THR A 14 8.94 -11.73 10.04
CA THR A 14 7.79 -12.33 10.71
C THR A 14 7.49 -13.73 10.16
N ARG A 15 6.95 -14.59 11.02
CA ARG A 15 6.63 -15.97 10.66
C ARG A 15 5.17 -16.26 11.00
N PRO A 16 4.45 -16.98 10.14
CA PRO A 16 3.12 -17.40 10.48
C PRO A 16 3.13 -18.38 11.67
N ASP A 17 2.23 -18.18 12.58
CA ASP A 17 2.00 -19.09 13.69
C ASP A 17 1.33 -20.41 13.24
N PRO A 18 1.14 -21.39 14.13
CA PRO A 18 0.51 -22.66 13.75
C PRO A 18 -0.94 -22.52 13.26
N GLU A 19 -1.68 -21.53 13.74
CA GLU A 19 -3.06 -21.29 13.34
C GLU A 19 -3.10 -20.70 11.92
N MET A 20 -2.28 -19.69 11.66
CA MET A 20 -2.11 -19.12 10.31
C MET A 20 -1.69 -20.19 9.29
N ARG A 21 -0.77 -21.11 9.68
CA ARG A 21 -0.35 -22.22 8.80
C ARG A 21 -1.50 -23.17 8.47
N ARG A 22 -2.34 -23.47 9.46
CA ARG A 22 -3.54 -24.30 9.22
C ARG A 22 -4.52 -23.60 8.31
N ALA A 23 -4.78 -22.32 8.55
CA ALA A 23 -5.66 -21.52 7.69
C ALA A 23 -5.18 -21.51 6.24
N MET A 24 -3.88 -21.29 6.00
CA MET A 24 -3.30 -21.34 4.66
C MET A 24 -3.45 -22.72 3.99
N ALA A 25 -3.22 -23.81 4.75
CA ALA A 25 -3.29 -25.16 4.21
C ALA A 25 -4.73 -25.63 3.88
N SER A 26 -5.72 -25.07 4.57
CA SER A 26 -7.14 -25.40 4.40
C SER A 26 -7.94 -24.32 3.66
N ALA A 27 -7.27 -23.29 3.14
CA ALA A 27 -7.95 -22.23 2.43
C ALA A 27 -8.63 -22.80 1.17
N GLU A 28 -9.89 -22.41 1.00
CA GLU A 28 -10.61 -22.66 -0.24
C GLU A 28 -10.05 -21.73 -1.32
N VAL A 29 -9.78 -22.29 -2.48
CA VAL A 29 -9.19 -21.55 -3.61
C VAL A 29 -10.09 -21.63 -4.84
N GLY A 30 -10.04 -20.60 -5.66
CA GLY A 30 -10.76 -20.50 -6.92
C GLY A 30 -9.94 -19.74 -7.96
N ASP A 31 -10.54 -19.44 -9.10
CA ASP A 31 -9.89 -18.67 -10.15
C ASP A 31 -10.03 -17.17 -9.88
N ASP A 32 -8.92 -16.53 -9.50
CA ASP A 32 -8.90 -15.11 -9.21
C ASP A 32 -9.04 -14.23 -10.46
N VAL A 33 -8.69 -14.74 -11.64
CA VAL A 33 -8.86 -14.01 -12.92
C VAL A 33 -10.34 -13.75 -13.21
N PHE A 34 -11.21 -14.67 -12.84
CA PHE A 34 -12.66 -14.51 -12.96
C PHE A 34 -13.33 -13.99 -11.68
N GLY A 35 -12.54 -13.66 -10.64
CA GLY A 35 -13.08 -13.20 -9.37
C GLY A 35 -13.83 -14.31 -8.62
N GLU A 36 -13.40 -15.55 -8.74
CA GLU A 36 -14.06 -16.73 -8.16
C GLU A 36 -13.29 -17.33 -6.97
N ASP A 37 -12.15 -16.74 -6.56
CA ASP A 37 -11.44 -17.19 -5.36
C ASP A 37 -12.13 -16.67 -4.08
N PRO A 38 -12.76 -17.55 -3.28
CA PRO A 38 -13.53 -17.12 -2.12
C PRO A 38 -12.64 -16.60 -0.99
N THR A 39 -11.37 -16.99 -0.95
CA THR A 39 -10.43 -16.54 0.07
C THR A 39 -9.92 -15.13 -0.26
N VAL A 40 -9.64 -14.84 -1.52
CA VAL A 40 -9.29 -13.48 -1.98
C VAL A 40 -10.46 -12.53 -1.75
N ILE A 41 -11.68 -12.91 -2.15
CA ILE A 41 -12.88 -12.09 -1.93
C ILE A 41 -13.07 -11.73 -0.45
N ARG A 42 -12.92 -12.72 0.45
CA ARG A 42 -13.02 -12.46 1.90
C ARG A 42 -11.91 -11.56 2.42
N LEU A 43 -10.68 -11.71 1.91
CA LEU A 43 -9.55 -10.88 2.30
C LEU A 43 -9.77 -9.42 1.89
N GLU A 44 -10.21 -9.18 0.67
CA GLU A 44 -10.50 -7.85 0.16
C GLU A 44 -11.62 -7.18 0.97
N ALA A 45 -12.73 -7.88 1.19
CA ALA A 45 -13.83 -7.38 2.01
C ALA A 45 -13.37 -7.04 3.44
N ALA A 46 -12.65 -7.94 4.10
CA ALA A 46 -12.15 -7.70 5.45
C ALA A 46 -11.15 -6.54 5.52
N SER A 47 -10.33 -6.36 4.47
CA SER A 47 -9.38 -5.25 4.39
C SER A 47 -10.08 -3.92 4.18
N ALA A 48 -11.09 -3.88 3.33
CA ALA A 48 -11.94 -2.70 3.10
C ALA A 48 -12.65 -2.28 4.39
N ASP A 49 -13.28 -3.23 5.09
CA ASP A 49 -13.96 -2.98 6.37
C ASP A 49 -12.99 -2.46 7.44
N ALA A 50 -11.83 -3.09 7.59
CA ALA A 50 -10.83 -2.71 8.59
C ALA A 50 -10.25 -1.31 8.38
N THR A 51 -10.22 -0.85 7.14
CA THR A 51 -9.67 0.46 6.76
C THR A 51 -10.74 1.52 6.50
N GLY A 52 -12.01 1.15 6.53
CA GLY A 52 -13.15 2.04 6.28
C GLY A 52 -13.25 2.50 4.82
N HIS A 53 -12.80 1.68 3.88
CA HIS A 53 -12.88 1.94 2.45
C HIS A 53 -14.01 1.14 1.80
N GLU A 54 -14.45 1.58 0.63
CA GLU A 54 -15.49 0.92 -0.17
C GLU A 54 -15.05 -0.44 -0.70
N SER A 55 -13.76 -0.56 -1.03
CA SER A 55 -13.17 -1.77 -1.58
C SER A 55 -11.66 -1.85 -1.29
N ALA A 56 -11.11 -3.03 -1.43
CA ALA A 56 -9.69 -3.28 -1.41
C ALA A 56 -9.32 -4.18 -2.60
N LEU A 57 -8.05 -4.18 -2.96
CA LEU A 57 -7.51 -5.04 -4.02
C LEU A 57 -6.35 -5.85 -3.46
N PHE A 58 -6.45 -7.17 -3.57
CA PHE A 58 -5.33 -8.06 -3.30
C PHE A 58 -4.32 -8.00 -4.44
N VAL A 59 -3.04 -7.92 -4.09
CA VAL A 59 -1.93 -8.00 -5.05
C VAL A 59 -0.81 -8.87 -4.48
N PRO A 60 -0.08 -9.60 -5.33
CA PRO A 60 0.89 -10.60 -4.88
C PRO A 60 2.18 -10.01 -4.29
N SER A 61 2.38 -8.70 -4.35
CA SER A 61 3.57 -8.06 -3.79
C SER A 61 3.34 -6.60 -3.40
N GLY A 62 4.08 -6.14 -2.38
CA GLY A 62 4.11 -4.73 -1.97
C GLY A 62 4.59 -3.80 -3.08
N THR A 63 5.54 -4.22 -3.91
CA THR A 63 6.00 -3.46 -5.08
C THR A 63 4.85 -3.21 -6.05
N MET A 64 4.03 -4.23 -6.34
CA MET A 64 2.85 -4.05 -7.20
C MET A 64 1.83 -3.10 -6.57
N ALA A 65 1.60 -3.19 -5.26
CA ALA A 65 0.73 -2.27 -4.54
C ALA A 65 1.21 -0.82 -4.67
N ASN A 66 2.50 -0.58 -4.45
CA ASN A 66 3.10 0.75 -4.58
C ASN A 66 2.97 1.31 -6.00
N GLU A 67 3.25 0.51 -7.01
CA GLU A 67 3.14 0.95 -8.41
C GLU A 67 1.69 1.25 -8.82
N ILE A 68 0.73 0.46 -8.37
CA ILE A 68 -0.69 0.73 -8.59
C ILE A 68 -1.10 2.03 -7.88
N ALA A 69 -0.71 2.21 -6.61
CA ALA A 69 -1.00 3.42 -5.86
C ALA A 69 -0.45 4.66 -6.56
N LEU A 70 0.79 4.60 -7.05
CA LEU A 70 1.39 5.69 -7.81
C LEU A 70 0.60 5.98 -9.10
N GLN A 71 0.16 4.95 -9.81
CA GLN A 71 -0.60 5.12 -11.04
C GLN A 71 -1.99 5.71 -10.82
N VAL A 72 -2.63 5.38 -9.71
CA VAL A 72 -3.97 5.88 -9.37
C VAL A 72 -3.92 7.32 -8.86
N HIS A 73 -2.91 7.66 -8.04
CA HIS A 73 -2.89 8.94 -7.34
C HIS A 73 -2.10 10.06 -8.04
N ALA A 74 -1.24 9.73 -8.99
CA ALA A 74 -0.43 10.73 -9.66
C ALA A 74 -0.54 10.62 -11.20
N PRO A 75 -0.80 11.70 -11.93
CA PRO A 75 -0.76 11.71 -13.39
C PRO A 75 0.63 11.36 -13.94
N ARG A 76 0.71 10.84 -15.15
CA ARG A 76 1.99 10.64 -15.84
C ARG A 76 2.73 11.98 -16.01
N GLY A 77 4.03 11.98 -15.78
CA GLY A 77 4.87 13.17 -15.85
C GLY A 77 4.88 14.01 -14.58
N SER A 78 4.09 13.66 -13.57
CA SER A 78 4.15 14.31 -12.26
C SER A 78 5.41 13.92 -11.47
N GLU A 79 5.71 14.68 -10.44
CA GLU A 79 6.80 14.42 -9.50
C GLU A 79 6.25 13.75 -8.25
N VAL A 80 6.99 12.77 -7.75
CA VAL A 80 6.68 12.08 -6.49
C VAL A 80 7.75 12.41 -5.48
N ILE A 81 7.35 13.08 -4.41
CA ILE A 81 8.21 13.40 -3.27
C ILE A 81 8.20 12.19 -2.33
N CYS A 82 9.37 11.64 -2.06
CA CYS A 82 9.52 10.52 -1.14
C CYS A 82 10.80 10.68 -0.32
N GLU A 83 10.87 9.98 0.80
CA GLU A 83 12.08 9.92 1.61
C GLU A 83 13.20 9.22 0.82
N ALA A 84 14.46 9.68 0.96
CA ALA A 84 15.60 9.24 0.15
C ALA A 84 15.92 7.75 0.28
N GLU A 85 15.69 7.15 1.44
CA GLU A 85 15.90 5.72 1.72
C GLU A 85 14.61 4.88 1.54
N SER A 86 13.53 5.48 1.02
CA SER A 86 12.27 4.78 0.84
C SER A 86 12.37 3.61 -0.12
N HIS A 87 11.56 2.58 0.12
CA HIS A 87 11.54 1.36 -0.69
C HIS A 87 11.23 1.65 -2.17
N VAL A 88 10.26 2.51 -2.43
CA VAL A 88 9.87 2.91 -3.80
C VAL A 88 11.00 3.59 -4.57
N PHE A 89 11.94 4.21 -3.86
CA PHE A 89 13.10 4.85 -4.47
C PHE A 89 14.22 3.85 -4.78
N HIS A 90 14.59 3.00 -3.80
CA HIS A 90 15.78 2.16 -3.91
C HIS A 90 15.53 0.76 -4.46
N TYR A 91 14.41 0.14 -4.09
CA TYR A 91 14.26 -1.31 -4.25
C TYR A 91 13.28 -1.74 -5.34
N GLU A 92 12.56 -0.81 -5.95
CA GLU A 92 11.57 -1.12 -7.00
C GLU A 92 12.09 -0.90 -8.43
N ARG A 93 13.41 -1.03 -8.61
CA ARG A 93 14.09 -1.02 -9.93
C ARG A 93 13.72 0.14 -10.85
N GLY A 94 13.35 1.29 -10.28
CA GLY A 94 12.91 2.44 -11.05
C GLY A 94 11.50 2.31 -11.62
N GLY A 95 10.67 1.41 -11.07
CA GLY A 95 9.29 1.19 -11.49
C GLY A 95 8.48 2.48 -11.55
N MET A 96 8.66 3.35 -10.58
CA MET A 96 8.04 4.69 -10.58
C MET A 96 8.24 5.44 -11.90
N ALA A 97 9.43 5.41 -12.48
CA ALA A 97 9.71 6.07 -13.77
C ALA A 97 9.30 5.19 -14.95
N ALA A 98 9.66 3.89 -14.90
CA ALA A 98 9.48 2.97 -16.02
C ALA A 98 8.02 2.59 -16.27
N LEU A 99 7.28 2.26 -15.21
CA LEU A 99 5.90 1.79 -15.29
C LEU A 99 4.90 2.94 -15.12
N SER A 100 5.15 3.78 -14.13
CA SER A 100 4.23 4.86 -13.79
C SER A 100 4.54 6.19 -14.50
N GLY A 101 5.72 6.32 -15.15
CA GLY A 101 6.11 7.49 -15.92
C GLY A 101 6.23 8.77 -15.08
N ARG A 102 6.73 8.67 -13.85
CA ARG A 102 6.85 9.75 -12.87
C ARG A 102 8.29 10.03 -12.52
N GLN A 103 8.61 11.27 -12.18
CA GLN A 103 9.92 11.68 -11.74
C GLN A 103 10.06 11.46 -10.23
N LYS A 104 11.25 11.03 -9.80
CA LYS A 104 11.60 10.86 -8.39
C LYS A 104 12.16 12.16 -7.84
N ASN A 105 11.65 12.61 -6.72
CA ASN A 105 12.21 13.73 -5.95
C ASN A 105 12.51 13.25 -4.52
N PRO A 106 13.68 12.65 -4.28
CA PRO A 106 14.05 12.20 -2.94
C PRO A 106 14.36 13.39 -2.04
N THR A 107 13.79 13.41 -0.86
CA THR A 107 14.13 14.36 0.20
C THR A 107 14.96 13.69 1.27
N HIS A 108 16.06 14.29 1.67
CA HIS A 108 16.95 13.73 2.71
C HIS A 108 16.42 13.94 4.15
N ARG A 109 15.29 14.61 4.31
CA ARG A 109 14.67 14.85 5.60
C ARG A 109 13.17 14.94 5.42
N VAL A 110 12.49 13.86 5.77
CA VAL A 110 11.08 13.96 6.14
C VAL A 110 11.10 14.17 7.66
N ASP A 111 10.85 15.39 8.13
CA ASP A 111 10.54 15.60 9.53
C ASP A 111 9.19 14.91 9.78
N VAL A 112 9.25 13.74 10.42
CA VAL A 112 8.08 12.90 10.73
C VAL A 112 7.02 13.67 11.55
N ALA A 113 7.43 14.75 12.21
CA ALA A 113 6.53 15.65 12.91
C ALA A 113 5.64 16.48 11.97
N GLU A 114 6.07 16.74 10.74
CA GLU A 114 5.25 17.45 9.73
C GLU A 114 4.55 16.52 8.74
N THR A 115 4.98 15.26 8.64
CA THR A 115 4.23 14.21 7.98
C THR A 115 3.13 13.65 8.92
N SER A 116 2.43 14.52 9.61
CA SER A 116 1.11 14.16 10.08
C SER A 116 0.35 13.80 8.80
N VAL A 117 0.09 12.52 8.61
CA VAL A 117 -0.90 12.04 7.67
C VAL A 117 -2.14 12.93 7.93
N ARG A 118 -2.33 13.93 7.11
CA ARG A 118 -3.51 14.78 7.19
C ARG A 118 -4.67 13.89 6.81
N GLY A 119 -5.29 13.32 7.82
CA GLY A 119 -6.58 12.65 7.77
C GLY A 119 -6.75 11.56 6.72
N PRO A 120 -7.84 10.82 6.78
CA PRO A 120 -8.20 9.87 5.74
C PRO A 120 -8.17 10.60 4.39
N ILE A 121 -7.66 9.92 3.35
CA ILE A 121 -7.73 10.41 1.98
C ILE A 121 -9.21 10.65 1.69
N LEU A 122 -9.64 11.90 1.81
CA LEU A 122 -11.03 12.24 1.58
C LEU A 122 -11.37 11.96 0.12
N PRO A 123 -12.53 11.39 -0.18
CA PRO A 123 -13.03 11.24 -1.55
C PRO A 123 -12.91 12.56 -2.31
N ALA A 124 -12.65 12.49 -3.61
CA ALA A 124 -12.44 13.68 -4.45
C ALA A 124 -13.54 14.74 -4.33
N GLU A 125 -14.75 14.35 -3.95
CA GLU A 125 -15.88 15.25 -3.71
C GLU A 125 -15.74 16.09 -2.43
N ALA A 126 -15.05 15.60 -1.41
CA ALA A 126 -14.81 16.38 -0.19
C ALA A 126 -13.76 17.47 -0.38
N ARG A 127 -12.82 17.29 -1.33
CA ARG A 127 -11.78 18.29 -1.64
C ARG A 127 -12.32 19.51 -2.39
N ARG A 128 -13.45 19.41 -3.07
CA ARG A 128 -14.05 20.53 -3.83
C ARG A 128 -14.75 21.56 -2.96
N ARG A 129 -14.96 21.27 -1.67
CA ARG A 129 -15.66 22.19 -0.75
C ARG A 129 -14.72 23.13 0.02
N GLU A 130 -13.41 22.89 -0.04
CA GLU A 130 -12.43 23.69 0.70
C GLU A 130 -11.60 24.64 -0.20
N ASP A 131 -11.78 24.59 -1.53
CA ASP A 131 -11.11 25.52 -2.44
C ASP A 131 -12.12 26.52 -3.04
N PRO A 132 -12.22 27.73 -2.48
CA PRO A 132 -13.14 28.76 -2.97
C PRO A 132 -12.72 29.39 -4.31
N MET A 133 -11.58 28.96 -4.90
CA MET A 133 -11.03 29.54 -6.14
C MET A 133 -11.06 28.56 -7.33
N ALA A 134 -11.71 27.40 -7.21
CA ALA A 134 -11.90 26.49 -8.34
C ALA A 134 -13.15 26.91 -9.14
N LEU A 135 -12.98 27.85 -10.04
CA LEU A 135 -13.87 28.17 -11.17
C LEU A 135 -13.24 27.64 -12.45
#